data_cc0958683f872defe45d2cbe4305d418
#
_entry.id   cc0958683f872defe45d2cbe4305d418
#
_cell.length_a   1.000
_cell.length_b   1.000
_cell.length_c   1.000
_cell.angle_alpha   90.00
_cell.angle_beta   90.00
_cell.angle_gamma   90.00
#
_symmetry.space_group_name_H-M   'P 1'
#
loop_
_entity.id
_entity.type
_entity.pdbx_description
1 polymer ?
#
loop_
_entity_poly.entity_id
_entity_poly.type
_entity_poly.pdbx_seq_one_letter_code
_entity_poly.pdbx_strand_id
1 'polypeptide(L)'
;MNLVFSIIAGYMLGSFLPAYFLTLWLKGVDIRTVGTRHAGTTNVKRNVGLWAAAVTAAYDTTKGILATTLALELFDVPPHLSYLSGFAAVVGHVFPFYLDFKGGKGVATSTGLLIMLLGKLSLFYWRPSWLIPDLIFMIFFVLMIYFTTRDENFLALCVLPALAALLTIRMPLIWELWYVLAIIGYIFVVSANNMRKLGIIERDDENLRLWRVFIRPAAMAFPIILLTTSREFAITLSGSVLALSFTVDAIRVSWDKAEKFFARRFFGSFAVYKQKERKRISSITTFLMGVFFSFLLFPATVAVTSIGILVFGDMLAKIVGISYGRKKLFNKTLEGSLGFLTAAAAVSYLLSMLGLVSFFPSLLAAAAATVVEVLPFPIDDNLSVPIVSGALLELIQFLR
;
A
#
# COMPACT_ATOMS: atom_id res chain seq x y z
N MET A 1 9.39 37.51 4.11
CA MET A 1 10.55 37.39 5.03
C MET A 1 10.24 36.41 6.15
N ASN A 2 9.11 36.53 6.83
CA ASN A 2 8.70 35.66 7.94
C ASN A 2 8.66 34.15 7.60
N LEU A 3 8.17 33.77 6.41
CA LEU A 3 8.15 32.38 5.98
C LEU A 3 9.56 31.77 5.90
N VAL A 4 10.54 32.52 5.38
CA VAL A 4 11.92 32.04 5.26
C VAL A 4 12.54 31.83 6.65
N PHE A 5 12.33 32.76 7.58
CA PHE A 5 12.82 32.62 8.95
C PHE A 5 12.15 31.44 9.66
N SER A 6 10.85 31.24 9.46
CA SER A 6 10.15 30.10 10.06
C SER A 6 10.63 28.75 9.51
N ILE A 7 10.95 28.66 8.22
CA ILE A 7 11.54 27.44 7.60
C ILE A 7 12.94 27.18 8.18
N ILE A 8 13.77 28.22 8.32
CA ILE A 8 15.10 28.08 8.95
C ILE A 8 14.98 27.63 10.39
N ALA A 9 14.07 28.23 11.18
CA ALA A 9 13.82 27.83 12.57
C ALA A 9 13.32 26.37 12.65
N GLY A 10 12.40 25.97 11.75
CA GLY A 10 11.94 24.60 11.63
C GLY A 10 13.07 23.61 11.33
N TYR A 11 13.94 23.93 10.38
CA TYR A 11 15.13 23.12 10.08
C TYR A 11 16.07 23.01 11.29
N MET A 12 16.31 24.08 12.00
CA MET A 12 17.19 24.10 13.21
C MET A 12 16.61 23.23 14.31
N LEU A 13 15.30 23.35 14.62
CA LEU A 13 14.60 22.46 15.55
C LEU A 13 14.69 20.99 15.10
N GLY A 14 14.49 20.75 13.83
CA GLY A 14 14.60 19.42 13.24
C GLY A 14 15.99 18.82 13.37
N SER A 15 17.02 19.64 13.18
CA SER A 15 18.42 19.23 13.23
C SER A 15 18.85 18.78 14.63
N PHE A 16 18.24 19.28 15.71
CA PHE A 16 18.53 18.78 17.04
C PHE A 16 18.06 17.32 17.18
N LEU A 17 19.03 16.43 17.49
CA LEU A 17 18.83 14.97 17.58
C LEU A 17 19.15 14.46 18.99
N PRO A 18 18.14 14.28 19.88
CA PRO A 18 18.37 13.70 21.20
C PRO A 18 19.05 12.32 21.12
N ALA A 19 18.74 11.52 20.09
CA ALA A 19 19.39 10.24 19.84
C ALA A 19 20.92 10.34 19.82
N TYR A 20 21.47 11.37 19.18
CA TYR A 20 22.91 11.58 19.11
C TYR A 20 23.47 12.03 20.45
N PHE A 21 22.92 13.10 21.02
CA PHE A 21 23.45 13.70 22.25
C PHE A 21 23.34 12.76 23.45
N LEU A 22 22.18 12.10 23.64
CA LEU A 22 21.99 11.17 24.76
C LEU A 22 22.91 9.96 24.66
N THR A 23 23.12 9.42 23.44
CA THR A 23 24.02 8.28 23.28
C THR A 23 25.47 8.66 23.51
N LEU A 24 25.88 9.83 23.02
CA LEU A 24 27.23 10.34 23.25
C LEU A 24 27.47 10.58 24.72
N TRP A 25 26.51 11.19 25.42
CA TRP A 25 26.62 11.50 26.86
C TRP A 25 26.59 10.26 27.74
N LEU A 26 25.70 9.28 27.45
CA LEU A 26 25.52 8.11 28.34
C LEU A 26 26.46 6.95 28.02
N LYS A 27 26.95 6.83 26.78
CA LYS A 27 27.76 5.70 26.33
C LYS A 27 29.11 6.11 25.72
N GLY A 28 29.37 7.40 25.49
CA GLY A 28 30.60 7.87 24.88
C GLY A 28 30.76 7.50 23.40
N VAL A 29 29.70 7.08 22.72
CA VAL A 29 29.77 6.61 21.33
C VAL A 29 28.77 7.36 20.44
N ASP A 30 29.10 7.51 19.17
CA ASP A 30 28.19 8.04 18.18
C ASP A 30 27.16 6.97 17.79
N ILE A 31 25.88 7.25 17.97
CA ILE A 31 24.77 6.32 17.64
C ILE A 31 24.78 5.89 16.17
N ARG A 32 25.38 6.68 15.28
CA ARG A 32 25.47 6.38 13.85
C ARG A 32 26.53 5.33 13.49
N THR A 33 27.40 4.99 14.44
CA THR A 33 28.43 3.95 14.27
C THR A 33 27.97 2.59 14.76
N VAL A 34 26.88 2.53 15.54
CA VAL A 34 26.41 1.29 16.17
C VAL A 34 24.98 0.91 15.73
N GLY A 35 24.65 -0.35 15.86
CA GLY A 35 23.31 -0.90 15.59
C GLY A 35 22.82 -0.62 14.18
N THR A 36 21.66 0.06 14.03
CA THR A 36 21.08 0.37 12.71
C THR A 36 21.78 1.51 11.98
N ARG A 37 22.80 2.12 12.58
CA ARG A 37 23.60 3.24 12.05
C ARG A 37 22.79 4.49 11.68
N HIS A 38 21.64 4.68 12.34
CA HIS A 38 20.78 5.86 12.18
C HIS A 38 20.54 6.50 13.55
N ALA A 39 20.49 7.84 13.61
CA ALA A 39 20.14 8.59 14.82
C ALA A 39 18.61 8.59 15.01
N GLY A 40 18.06 7.51 15.54
CA GLY A 40 16.63 7.36 15.74
C GLY A 40 16.27 6.49 16.94
N THR A 41 15.02 6.60 17.40
CA THR A 41 14.46 5.95 18.59
C THR A 41 14.75 4.45 18.70
N THR A 42 14.57 3.71 17.59
CA THR A 42 14.80 2.24 17.58
C THR A 42 16.26 1.90 17.88
N ASN A 43 17.20 2.67 17.35
CA ASN A 43 18.62 2.46 17.58
C ASN A 43 19.00 2.80 19.03
N VAL A 44 18.47 3.91 19.56
CA VAL A 44 18.65 4.28 20.97
C VAL A 44 18.07 3.24 21.91
N LYS A 45 16.86 2.71 21.64
CA LYS A 45 16.25 1.64 22.45
C LYS A 45 17.15 0.42 22.55
N ARG A 46 17.77 0.00 21.46
CA ARG A 46 18.61 -1.22 21.41
C ARG A 46 19.98 -1.05 22.06
N ASN A 47 20.58 0.14 21.99
CA ASN A 47 21.98 0.34 22.39
C ASN A 47 22.14 1.18 23.66
N VAL A 48 21.14 1.98 24.06
CA VAL A 48 21.23 2.87 25.24
C VAL A 48 20.22 2.48 26.29
N GLY A 49 18.94 2.32 25.91
CA GLY A 49 17.89 1.92 26.84
C GLY A 49 16.56 2.58 26.57
N LEU A 50 15.53 2.13 27.29
CA LEU A 50 14.13 2.49 27.03
C LEU A 50 13.85 3.96 27.33
N TRP A 51 14.36 4.52 28.46
CA TRP A 51 14.07 5.89 28.83
C TRP A 51 14.68 6.90 27.84
N ALA A 52 15.93 6.67 27.39
CA ALA A 52 16.57 7.54 26.41
C ALA A 52 15.85 7.46 25.05
N ALA A 53 15.33 6.27 24.69
CA ALA A 53 14.48 6.09 23.52
C ALA A 53 13.15 6.84 23.66
N ALA A 54 12.53 6.84 24.84
CA ALA A 54 11.29 7.57 25.09
C ALA A 54 11.48 9.10 24.95
N VAL A 55 12.54 9.65 25.53
CA VAL A 55 12.88 11.08 25.35
C VAL A 55 13.14 11.42 23.89
N THR A 56 13.89 10.57 23.20
CA THR A 56 14.16 10.73 21.77
C THR A 56 12.86 10.71 20.96
N ALA A 57 11.98 9.73 21.23
CA ALA A 57 10.70 9.61 20.55
C ALA A 57 9.80 10.82 20.80
N ALA A 58 9.69 11.26 22.05
CA ALA A 58 8.87 12.40 22.42
C ALA A 58 9.30 13.67 21.68
N TYR A 59 10.59 13.99 21.72
CA TYR A 59 11.09 15.16 21.00
C TYR A 59 10.95 15.02 19.48
N ASP A 60 11.38 13.89 18.91
CA ASP A 60 11.33 13.68 17.47
C ASP A 60 9.90 13.73 16.91
N THR A 61 8.91 13.27 17.67
CA THR A 61 7.51 13.34 17.28
C THR A 61 6.95 14.76 17.36
N THR A 62 7.35 15.53 18.40
CA THR A 62 6.77 16.86 18.65
C THR A 62 7.46 17.99 17.90
N LYS A 63 8.73 17.86 17.52
CA LYS A 63 9.51 18.97 16.92
C LYS A 63 8.93 19.52 15.63
N GLY A 64 8.29 18.67 14.79
CA GLY A 64 7.59 19.12 13.58
C GLY A 64 6.33 19.94 13.92
N ILE A 65 5.59 19.52 14.95
CA ILE A 65 4.44 20.26 15.48
C ILE A 65 4.91 21.61 16.04
N LEU A 66 5.96 21.62 16.85
CA LEU A 66 6.55 22.84 17.43
C LEU A 66 6.99 23.81 16.32
N ALA A 67 7.64 23.31 15.27
CA ALA A 67 8.05 24.14 14.14
C ALA A 67 6.85 24.79 13.41
N THR A 68 5.77 24.03 13.22
CA THR A 68 4.53 24.56 12.63
C THR A 68 3.87 25.58 13.52
N THR A 69 3.78 25.31 14.84
CA THR A 69 3.21 26.26 15.82
C THR A 69 4.03 27.54 15.89
N LEU A 70 5.36 27.45 15.94
CA LEU A 70 6.22 28.64 15.90
C LEU A 70 6.05 29.46 14.64
N ALA A 71 5.85 28.81 13.50
CA ALA A 71 5.57 29.51 12.24
C ALA A 71 4.27 30.32 12.31
N LEU A 72 3.23 29.76 12.95
CA LEU A 72 1.94 30.43 13.14
C LEU A 72 2.03 31.58 14.15
N GLU A 73 2.52 31.27 15.36
CA GLU A 73 2.37 32.18 16.53
C GLU A 73 3.49 33.22 16.65
N LEU A 74 4.72 32.88 16.21
CA LEU A 74 5.88 33.77 16.34
C LEU A 74 6.20 34.50 15.05
N PHE A 75 6.02 33.85 13.91
CA PHE A 75 6.38 34.40 12.61
C PHE A 75 5.18 34.90 11.80
N ASP A 76 3.96 34.81 12.32
CA ASP A 76 2.72 35.22 11.65
C ASP A 76 2.59 34.65 10.21
N VAL A 77 3.04 33.40 10.00
CA VAL A 77 2.96 32.73 8.70
C VAL A 77 1.52 32.24 8.49
N PRO A 78 0.94 32.45 7.30
CA PRO A 78 -0.40 31.92 7.00
C PRO A 78 -0.52 30.43 7.26
N PRO A 79 -1.67 29.94 7.81
CA PRO A 79 -1.83 28.55 8.24
C PRO A 79 -1.46 27.51 7.18
N HIS A 80 -1.83 27.73 5.92
CA HIS A 80 -1.52 26.82 4.83
C HIS A 80 -0.01 26.75 4.47
N LEU A 81 0.77 27.77 4.80
CA LEU A 81 2.22 27.78 4.59
C LEU A 81 3.03 27.37 5.83
N SER A 82 2.43 27.43 7.04
CA SER A 82 3.12 27.10 8.29
C SER A 82 3.61 25.65 8.34
N TYR A 83 2.92 24.74 7.66
CA TYR A 83 3.32 23.33 7.54
C TYR A 83 4.68 23.14 6.84
N LEU A 84 5.12 24.08 6.01
CA LEU A 84 6.46 24.04 5.42
C LEU A 84 7.57 24.07 6.46
N SER A 85 7.36 24.78 7.57
CA SER A 85 8.29 24.76 8.71
C SER A 85 8.34 23.41 9.41
N GLY A 86 7.19 22.73 9.53
CA GLY A 86 7.12 21.35 9.99
C GLY A 86 7.87 20.37 9.07
N PHE A 87 7.72 20.53 7.75
CA PHE A 87 8.50 19.75 6.78
C PHE A 87 10.00 20.07 6.85
N ALA A 88 10.38 21.34 7.06
CA ALA A 88 11.76 21.71 7.29
C ALA A 88 12.35 21.03 8.53
N ALA A 89 11.55 20.79 9.58
CA ALA A 89 11.98 20.01 10.72
C ALA A 89 12.21 18.52 10.37
N VAL A 90 11.41 17.93 9.45
CA VAL A 90 11.69 16.59 8.92
C VAL A 90 13.01 16.57 8.17
N VAL A 91 13.25 17.55 7.30
CA VAL A 91 14.51 17.69 6.55
C VAL A 91 15.69 17.86 7.51
N GLY A 92 15.58 18.71 8.53
CA GLY A 92 16.62 18.89 9.55
C GLY A 92 16.93 17.60 10.32
N HIS A 93 15.91 16.79 10.64
CA HIS A 93 16.10 15.48 11.28
C HIS A 93 16.88 14.51 10.38
N VAL A 94 16.62 14.51 9.08
CA VAL A 94 17.27 13.61 8.11
C VAL A 94 18.68 14.10 7.77
N PHE A 95 18.83 15.42 7.60
CA PHE A 95 20.05 16.08 7.14
C PHE A 95 20.54 17.16 8.13
N PRO A 96 20.91 16.80 9.36
CA PRO A 96 21.42 17.79 10.33
C PRO A 96 22.78 18.33 9.89
N PHE A 97 22.93 19.67 9.82
CA PHE A 97 24.12 20.34 9.29
C PHE A 97 25.40 20.03 10.06
N TYR A 98 25.32 19.80 11.38
CA TYR A 98 26.48 19.54 12.23
C TYR A 98 26.89 18.06 12.29
N LEU A 99 26.21 17.17 11.60
CA LEU A 99 26.47 15.72 11.53
C LEU A 99 26.76 15.24 10.11
N ASP A 100 27.41 16.05 9.30
CA ASP A 100 27.70 15.76 7.88
C ASP A 100 26.46 15.39 7.09
N PHE A 101 25.32 15.99 7.42
CA PHE A 101 24.01 15.72 6.83
C PHE A 101 23.56 14.25 6.94
N LYS A 102 24.00 13.53 7.98
CA LYS A 102 23.68 12.12 8.23
C LYS A 102 22.94 11.98 9.57
N GLY A 103 21.64 12.15 9.56
CA GLY A 103 20.77 12.05 10.73
C GLY A 103 19.98 10.75 10.84
N GLY A 104 18.70 10.90 11.20
CA GLY A 104 17.74 9.81 11.29
C GLY A 104 16.92 9.63 10.01
N LYS A 105 15.86 8.83 10.08
CA LYS A 105 14.96 8.58 8.95
C LYS A 105 13.77 9.55 8.87
N GLY A 106 13.60 10.46 9.81
CA GLY A 106 12.51 11.41 9.83
C GLY A 106 11.10 10.84 10.11
N VAL A 107 10.96 9.53 10.25
CA VAL A 107 9.64 8.87 10.39
C VAL A 107 8.89 9.37 11.63
N ALA A 108 9.54 9.48 12.80
CA ALA A 108 8.89 9.96 14.01
C ALA A 108 8.37 11.41 13.87
N THR A 109 9.17 12.30 13.28
CA THR A 109 8.80 13.70 13.01
C THR A 109 7.64 13.78 12.01
N SER A 110 7.70 12.99 10.95
CA SER A 110 6.63 12.88 9.96
C SER A 110 5.34 12.33 10.56
N THR A 111 5.44 11.31 11.44
CA THR A 111 4.27 10.75 12.15
C THR A 111 3.63 11.77 13.07
N GLY A 112 4.42 12.57 13.79
CA GLY A 112 3.89 13.66 14.62
C GLY A 112 3.10 14.69 13.81
N LEU A 113 3.64 15.14 12.69
CA LEU A 113 2.93 16.03 11.76
C LEU A 113 1.67 15.37 11.19
N LEU A 114 1.74 14.10 10.84
CA LEU A 114 0.60 13.35 10.33
C LEU A 114 -0.53 13.29 11.37
N ILE A 115 -0.23 12.98 12.63
CA ILE A 115 -1.20 12.94 13.72
C ILE A 115 -1.85 14.31 13.91
N MET A 116 -1.07 15.39 13.91
CA MET A 116 -1.59 16.77 14.05
C MET A 116 -2.55 17.10 12.89
N LEU A 117 -2.16 16.83 11.66
CA LEU A 117 -2.98 17.12 10.47
C LEU A 117 -4.24 16.26 10.42
N LEU A 118 -4.13 14.96 10.74
CA LEU A 118 -5.29 14.06 10.83
C LEU A 118 -6.25 14.51 11.92
N GLY A 119 -5.74 14.95 13.09
CA GLY A 119 -6.55 15.53 14.14
C GLY A 119 -7.33 16.75 13.65
N LYS A 120 -6.66 17.67 12.95
CA LYS A 120 -7.32 18.85 12.34
C LYS A 120 -8.38 18.44 11.31
N LEU A 121 -8.05 17.54 10.39
CA LEU A 121 -8.99 17.04 9.38
C LEU A 121 -10.21 16.36 10.04
N SER A 122 -9.98 15.56 11.09
CA SER A 122 -11.06 14.87 11.80
C SER A 122 -12.00 15.83 12.51
N LEU A 123 -11.47 16.88 13.13
CA LEU A 123 -12.27 17.85 13.88
C LEU A 123 -13.11 18.76 12.97
N PHE A 124 -12.60 19.17 11.82
CA PHE A 124 -13.24 20.18 10.99
C PHE A 124 -13.96 19.65 9.76
N TYR A 125 -13.57 18.49 9.23
CA TYR A 125 -14.05 18.00 7.94
C TYR A 125 -14.66 16.60 7.96
N TRP A 126 -14.30 15.75 8.96
CA TRP A 126 -14.83 14.39 9.00
C TRP A 126 -16.24 14.38 9.58
N ARG A 127 -17.20 13.95 8.79
CA ARG A 127 -18.58 13.81 9.28
C ARG A 127 -18.65 12.73 10.36
N PRO A 128 -19.33 12.98 11.52
CA PRO A 128 -19.42 11.99 12.59
C PRO A 128 -19.98 10.63 12.15
N SER A 129 -20.93 10.64 11.20
CA SER A 129 -21.53 9.42 10.64
C SER A 129 -20.53 8.54 9.86
N TRP A 130 -19.45 9.12 9.38
CA TRP A 130 -18.39 8.40 8.66
C TRP A 130 -17.22 8.04 9.56
N LEU A 131 -16.90 8.87 10.55
CA LEU A 131 -15.70 8.74 11.37
C LEU A 131 -15.65 7.39 12.09
N ILE A 132 -16.75 6.97 12.72
CA ILE A 132 -16.79 5.71 13.48
C ILE A 132 -16.61 4.49 12.55
N PRO A 133 -17.35 4.32 11.45
CA PRO A 133 -17.13 3.22 10.51
C PRO A 133 -15.71 3.22 9.92
N ASP A 134 -15.18 4.38 9.55
CA ASP A 134 -13.86 4.52 8.96
C ASP A 134 -12.76 4.15 9.97
N LEU A 135 -12.89 4.55 11.24
CA LEU A 135 -11.98 4.16 12.32
C LEU A 135 -12.03 2.66 12.61
N ILE A 136 -13.24 2.07 12.69
CA ILE A 136 -13.41 0.63 12.90
C ILE A 136 -12.73 -0.13 11.75
N PHE A 137 -12.97 0.29 10.50
CA PHE A 137 -12.34 -0.32 9.34
C PHE A 137 -10.82 -0.22 9.39
N MET A 138 -10.27 0.97 9.68
CA MET A 138 -8.81 1.16 9.74
C MET A 138 -8.17 0.37 10.87
N ILE A 139 -8.81 0.30 12.05
CA ILE A 139 -8.33 -0.53 13.18
C ILE A 139 -8.34 -2.00 12.77
N PHE A 140 -9.44 -2.49 12.20
CA PHE A 140 -9.53 -3.87 11.71
C PHE A 140 -8.43 -4.16 10.68
N PHE A 141 -8.23 -3.27 9.69
CA PHE A 141 -7.23 -3.42 8.65
C PHE A 141 -5.79 -3.45 9.22
N VAL A 142 -5.48 -2.54 10.15
CA VAL A 142 -4.19 -2.51 10.87
C VAL A 142 -3.96 -3.81 11.65
N LEU A 143 -4.95 -4.26 12.43
CA LEU A 143 -4.84 -5.47 13.22
C LEU A 143 -4.66 -6.71 12.34
N MET A 144 -5.43 -6.84 11.26
CA MET A 144 -5.30 -7.95 10.32
C MET A 144 -3.90 -8.04 9.71
N ILE A 145 -3.37 -6.91 9.21
CA ILE A 145 -2.02 -6.88 8.65
C ILE A 145 -0.97 -7.16 9.73
N TYR A 146 -1.10 -6.55 10.91
CA TYR A 146 -0.14 -6.72 12.01
C TYR A 146 -0.08 -8.16 12.51
N PHE A 147 -1.23 -8.78 12.81
CA PHE A 147 -1.25 -10.17 13.29
C PHE A 147 -0.78 -11.18 12.25
N THR A 148 -0.99 -10.87 10.97
CA THR A 148 -0.58 -11.73 9.87
C THR A 148 0.92 -11.66 9.60
N THR A 149 1.50 -10.45 9.59
CA THR A 149 2.88 -10.23 9.16
C THR A 149 3.86 -9.99 10.31
N ARG A 150 3.43 -9.28 11.36
CA ARG A 150 4.26 -8.79 12.48
C ARG A 150 5.44 -7.92 12.03
N ASP A 151 5.31 -7.27 10.89
CA ASP A 151 6.34 -6.40 10.30
C ASP A 151 5.81 -4.97 10.15
N GLU A 152 6.47 -4.02 10.84
CA GLU A 152 6.08 -2.62 10.89
C GLU A 152 6.21 -1.92 9.52
N ASN A 153 7.20 -2.29 8.71
CA ASN A 153 7.39 -1.68 7.40
C ASN A 153 6.32 -2.17 6.42
N PHE A 154 6.01 -3.47 6.46
CA PHE A 154 4.94 -4.03 5.65
C PHE A 154 3.57 -3.47 6.04
N LEU A 155 3.33 -3.31 7.34
CA LEU A 155 2.13 -2.63 7.86
C LEU A 155 1.99 -1.23 7.25
N ALA A 156 3.06 -0.42 7.29
CA ALA A 156 3.05 0.92 6.71
C ALA A 156 2.77 0.89 5.20
N LEU A 157 3.36 -0.06 4.45
CA LEU A 157 3.14 -0.21 3.01
C LEU A 157 1.69 -0.54 2.64
N CYS A 158 0.94 -1.23 3.50
CA CYS A 158 -0.46 -1.55 3.27
C CYS A 158 -1.41 -0.47 3.78
N VAL A 159 -1.18 0.01 5.01
CA VAL A 159 -2.08 0.92 5.72
C VAL A 159 -2.03 2.34 5.15
N LEU A 160 -0.84 2.84 4.80
CA LEU A 160 -0.71 4.22 4.32
C LEU A 160 -1.42 4.47 2.98
N PRO A 161 -1.35 3.60 1.97
CA PRO A 161 -2.17 3.76 0.76
C PRO A 161 -3.67 3.65 1.02
N ALA A 162 -4.10 2.75 1.92
CA ALA A 162 -5.51 2.64 2.29
C ALA A 162 -6.01 3.90 2.98
N LEU A 163 -5.21 4.47 3.90
CA LEU A 163 -5.49 5.74 4.54
C LEU A 163 -5.54 6.90 3.53
N ALA A 164 -4.59 6.97 2.60
CA ALA A 164 -4.57 7.97 1.55
C ALA A 164 -5.85 7.90 0.68
N ALA A 165 -6.25 6.70 0.26
CA ALA A 165 -7.49 6.49 -0.50
C ALA A 165 -8.72 6.91 0.31
N LEU A 166 -8.80 6.53 1.59
CA LEU A 166 -9.88 6.92 2.50
C LEU A 166 -10.00 8.46 2.59
N LEU A 167 -8.88 9.14 2.82
CA LEU A 167 -8.86 10.59 2.96
C LEU A 167 -9.23 11.30 1.66
N THR A 168 -8.74 10.85 0.51
CA THR A 168 -9.10 11.47 -0.79
C THR A 168 -10.58 11.30 -1.13
N ILE A 169 -11.24 10.25 -0.65
CA ILE A 169 -12.69 10.03 -0.85
C ILE A 169 -13.51 10.89 0.13
N ARG A 170 -13.04 11.04 1.37
CA ARG A 170 -13.82 11.68 2.45
C ARG A 170 -13.60 13.18 2.60
N MET A 171 -12.42 13.67 2.21
CA MET A 171 -12.01 15.04 2.47
C MET A 171 -12.10 15.92 1.22
N PRO A 172 -12.43 17.22 1.39
CA PRO A 172 -12.29 18.17 0.30
C PRO A 172 -10.83 18.35 -0.09
N LEU A 173 -10.59 18.80 -1.32
CA LEU A 173 -9.23 19.08 -1.85
C LEU A 173 -8.67 20.37 -1.26
N ILE A 174 -8.29 20.34 0.00
CA ILE A 174 -7.69 21.45 0.76
C ILE A 174 -6.18 21.24 0.95
N TRP A 175 -5.48 22.30 1.35
CA TRP A 175 -4.03 22.26 1.52
C TRP A 175 -3.56 21.21 2.53
N GLU A 176 -4.28 21.04 3.63
CA GLU A 176 -3.97 20.05 4.66
C GLU A 176 -3.97 18.62 4.09
N LEU A 177 -4.88 18.30 3.19
CA LEU A 177 -4.90 16.99 2.53
C LEU A 177 -3.63 16.74 1.72
N TRP A 178 -3.16 17.72 0.95
CA TRP A 178 -1.94 17.59 0.17
C TRP A 178 -0.71 17.38 1.05
N TYR A 179 -0.63 18.08 2.19
CA TYR A 179 0.45 17.86 3.16
C TYR A 179 0.38 16.46 3.76
N VAL A 180 -0.79 15.97 4.12
CA VAL A 180 -0.98 14.58 4.61
C VAL A 180 -0.54 13.58 3.55
N LEU A 181 -0.96 13.74 2.30
CA LEU A 181 -0.56 12.84 1.21
C LEU A 181 0.96 12.84 0.97
N ALA A 182 1.60 14.02 1.06
CA ALA A 182 3.06 14.13 0.96
C ALA A 182 3.77 13.38 2.11
N ILE A 183 3.28 13.51 3.34
CA ILE A 183 3.82 12.77 4.50
C ILE A 183 3.62 11.26 4.33
N ILE A 184 2.44 10.84 3.94
CA ILE A 184 2.13 9.42 3.67
C ILE A 184 3.09 8.88 2.61
N GLY A 185 3.25 9.60 1.50
CA GLY A 185 4.19 9.23 0.43
C GLY A 185 5.63 9.10 0.93
N TYR A 186 6.08 10.04 1.76
CA TYR A 186 7.42 9.99 2.35
C TYR A 186 7.62 8.75 3.24
N ILE A 187 6.70 8.49 4.19
CA ILE A 187 6.79 7.33 5.09
C ILE A 187 6.72 6.03 4.27
N PHE A 188 5.86 5.97 3.24
CA PHE A 188 5.76 4.82 2.34
C PHE A 188 7.10 4.52 1.65
N VAL A 189 7.76 5.53 1.08
CA VAL A 189 9.08 5.37 0.44
C VAL A 189 10.14 4.90 1.44
N VAL A 190 10.17 5.47 2.65
CA VAL A 190 11.10 5.03 3.71
C VAL A 190 10.86 3.57 4.10
N SER A 191 9.60 3.16 4.25
CA SER A 191 9.23 1.79 4.59
C SER A 191 9.58 0.80 3.46
N ALA A 192 9.33 1.18 2.21
CA ALA A 192 9.72 0.39 1.03
C ALA A 192 11.25 0.19 0.96
N ASN A 193 12.02 1.26 1.19
CA ASN A 193 13.49 1.17 1.23
C ASN A 193 14.00 0.31 2.40
N ASN A 194 13.33 0.34 3.55
CA ASN A 194 13.67 -0.54 4.67
C ASN A 194 13.43 -2.00 4.32
N MET A 195 12.29 -2.32 3.70
CA MET A 195 11.97 -3.69 3.27
C MET A 195 12.95 -4.20 2.20
N ARG A 196 13.34 -3.33 1.27
CA ARG A 196 14.38 -3.65 0.29
C ARG A 196 15.71 -4.01 0.96
N LYS A 197 16.16 -3.20 1.93
CA LYS A 197 17.42 -3.45 2.68
C LYS A 197 17.37 -4.74 3.53
N LEU A 198 16.19 -5.19 3.94
CA LEU A 198 15.98 -6.45 4.66
C LEU A 198 15.99 -7.68 3.73
N GLY A 199 16.15 -7.48 2.41
CA GLY A 199 16.12 -8.57 1.42
C GLY A 199 14.74 -9.23 1.25
N ILE A 200 13.70 -8.68 1.87
CA ILE A 200 12.32 -9.19 1.73
C ILE A 200 11.83 -8.89 0.31
N ILE A 201 12.32 -7.81 -0.27
CA ILE A 201 11.99 -7.36 -1.63
C ILE A 201 12.98 -7.92 -2.68
N GLU A 202 14.19 -8.32 -2.28
CA GLU A 202 15.25 -8.83 -3.17
C GLU A 202 15.39 -10.35 -3.18
N ARG A 203 14.45 -11.11 -2.60
CA ARG A 203 14.44 -12.55 -2.81
C ARG A 203 14.18 -12.81 -4.28
N ASP A 204 15.26 -13.19 -4.95
CA ASP A 204 15.31 -13.63 -6.36
C ASP A 204 14.67 -15.03 -6.51
N ASP A 205 13.58 -15.22 -5.80
CA ASP A 205 12.71 -16.37 -5.94
C ASP A 205 11.95 -16.17 -7.24
N GLU A 206 12.05 -17.09 -8.19
CA GLU A 206 11.31 -17.07 -9.46
C GLU A 206 9.81 -16.83 -9.26
N ASN A 207 9.31 -17.02 -8.04
CA ASN A 207 7.93 -16.81 -7.63
C ASN A 207 7.62 -15.37 -7.19
N LEU A 208 8.61 -14.56 -6.76
CA LEU A 208 8.43 -13.20 -6.26
C LEU A 208 9.16 -12.18 -7.12
N ARG A 209 8.81 -12.11 -8.39
CA ARG A 209 9.21 -10.96 -9.21
C ARG A 209 8.31 -9.78 -8.87
N LEU A 210 8.79 -8.91 -8.01
CA LEU A 210 8.06 -7.76 -7.46
C LEU A 210 7.40 -6.88 -8.52
N TRP A 211 8.05 -6.68 -9.67
CA TRP A 211 7.45 -5.91 -10.74
C TRP A 211 6.09 -6.48 -11.20
N ARG A 212 5.92 -7.83 -11.16
CA ARG A 212 4.62 -8.47 -11.47
C ARG A 212 3.58 -8.21 -10.39
N VAL A 213 3.99 -8.10 -9.14
CA VAL A 213 3.10 -7.76 -8.03
C VAL A 213 2.65 -6.31 -8.18
N PHE A 214 3.57 -5.39 -8.50
CA PHE A 214 3.26 -3.97 -8.66
C PHE A 214 2.56 -3.63 -9.97
N ILE A 215 2.70 -4.41 -11.03
CA ILE A 215 1.97 -4.19 -12.29
C ILE A 215 0.50 -4.65 -12.21
N ARG A 216 0.16 -5.53 -11.26
CA ARG A 216 -1.22 -6.02 -11.10
C ARG A 216 -2.24 -4.91 -10.84
N PRO A 217 -2.01 -3.92 -9.97
CA PRO A 217 -2.91 -2.77 -9.85
C PRO A 217 -3.14 -2.01 -11.16
N ALA A 218 -2.20 -2.04 -12.11
CA ALA A 218 -2.42 -1.47 -13.44
C ALA A 218 -3.56 -2.17 -14.22
N ALA A 219 -3.87 -3.42 -13.87
CA ALA A 219 -5.02 -4.14 -14.41
C ALA A 219 -6.37 -3.50 -14.02
N MET A 220 -6.39 -2.64 -12.99
CA MET A 220 -7.56 -1.81 -12.67
C MET A 220 -7.89 -0.79 -13.76
N ALA A 221 -7.01 -0.59 -14.76
CA ALA A 221 -7.35 0.18 -15.96
C ALA A 221 -8.61 -0.37 -16.66
N PHE A 222 -8.81 -1.69 -16.71
CA PHE A 222 -10.01 -2.28 -17.31
C PHE A 222 -11.30 -1.91 -16.55
N PRO A 223 -11.41 -2.11 -15.22
CA PRO A 223 -12.52 -1.59 -14.42
C PRO A 223 -12.76 -0.09 -14.56
N ILE A 224 -11.69 0.73 -14.59
CA ILE A 224 -11.81 2.18 -14.76
C ILE A 224 -12.42 2.50 -16.14
N ILE A 225 -11.96 1.85 -17.21
CA ILE A 225 -12.53 2.00 -18.53
C ILE A 225 -14.02 1.64 -18.53
N LEU A 226 -14.42 0.55 -17.87
CA LEU A 226 -15.83 0.16 -17.74
C LEU A 226 -16.69 1.20 -17.04
N LEU A 227 -16.15 1.91 -16.03
CA LEU A 227 -16.86 2.97 -15.30
C LEU A 227 -16.91 4.31 -16.04
N THR A 228 -15.94 4.57 -16.94
CA THR A 228 -15.78 5.87 -17.62
C THR A 228 -16.25 5.87 -19.07
N THR A 229 -16.52 4.70 -19.66
CA THR A 229 -16.97 4.56 -21.04
C THR A 229 -18.26 3.73 -21.14
N SER A 230 -18.72 3.45 -22.35
CA SER A 230 -19.85 2.54 -22.53
C SER A 230 -19.46 1.08 -22.25
N ARG A 231 -20.41 0.30 -21.72
CA ARG A 231 -20.22 -1.14 -21.47
C ARG A 231 -19.81 -1.90 -22.74
N GLU A 232 -20.41 -1.56 -23.86
CA GLU A 232 -20.12 -2.16 -25.16
C GLU A 232 -18.67 -1.93 -25.58
N PHE A 233 -18.17 -0.71 -25.41
CA PHE A 233 -16.77 -0.38 -25.66
C PHE A 233 -15.82 -1.18 -24.77
N ALA A 234 -16.09 -1.24 -23.45
CA ALA A 234 -15.28 -1.98 -22.50
C ALA A 234 -15.24 -3.48 -22.81
N ILE A 235 -16.39 -4.09 -23.18
CA ILE A 235 -16.47 -5.50 -23.61
C ILE A 235 -15.68 -5.70 -24.90
N THR A 236 -15.87 -4.85 -25.91
CA THR A 236 -15.17 -4.96 -27.19
C THR A 236 -13.66 -4.83 -27.00
N LEU A 237 -13.21 -3.86 -26.21
CA LEU A 237 -11.79 -3.66 -25.93
C LEU A 237 -11.19 -4.85 -25.18
N SER A 238 -11.83 -5.29 -24.09
CA SER A 238 -11.33 -6.43 -23.32
C SER A 238 -11.35 -7.72 -24.11
N GLY A 239 -12.36 -7.93 -24.95
CA GLY A 239 -12.45 -9.07 -25.87
C GLY A 239 -11.38 -9.05 -26.95
N SER A 240 -11.07 -7.88 -27.52
CA SER A 240 -9.99 -7.72 -28.51
C SER A 240 -8.62 -8.01 -27.92
N VAL A 241 -8.35 -7.48 -26.71
CA VAL A 241 -7.09 -7.75 -25.98
C VAL A 241 -7.00 -9.23 -25.59
N LEU A 242 -8.10 -9.84 -25.17
CA LEU A 242 -8.17 -11.28 -24.89
C LEU A 242 -7.87 -12.11 -26.13
N ALA A 243 -8.51 -11.80 -27.28
CA ALA A 243 -8.30 -12.51 -28.54
C ALA A 243 -6.84 -12.42 -28.99
N LEU A 244 -6.21 -11.23 -28.88
CA LEU A 244 -4.79 -11.04 -29.16
C LEU A 244 -3.91 -11.89 -28.24
N SER A 245 -4.16 -11.85 -26.91
CA SER A 245 -3.41 -12.62 -25.94
C SER A 245 -3.56 -14.13 -26.18
N PHE A 246 -4.76 -14.58 -26.47
CA PHE A 246 -5.04 -15.98 -26.79
C PHE A 246 -4.33 -16.44 -28.07
N THR A 247 -4.33 -15.60 -29.12
CA THR A 247 -3.62 -15.88 -30.37
C THR A 247 -2.11 -16.02 -30.11
N VAL A 248 -1.53 -15.12 -29.34
CA VAL A 248 -0.12 -15.18 -28.96
C VAL A 248 0.18 -16.48 -28.19
N ASP A 249 -0.67 -16.85 -27.23
CA ASP A 249 -0.50 -18.10 -26.47
C ASP A 249 -0.67 -19.34 -27.37
N ALA A 250 -1.63 -19.34 -28.28
CA ALA A 250 -1.84 -20.43 -29.22
C ALA A 250 -0.62 -20.63 -30.14
N ILE A 251 -0.07 -19.54 -30.70
CA ILE A 251 1.15 -19.59 -31.52
C ILE A 251 2.33 -20.09 -30.68
N ARG A 252 2.49 -19.59 -29.47
CA ARG A 252 3.57 -19.97 -28.57
C ARG A 252 3.53 -21.43 -28.17
N VAL A 253 2.35 -21.97 -27.89
CA VAL A 253 2.16 -23.37 -27.47
C VAL A 253 2.28 -24.35 -28.63
N SER A 254 1.83 -23.95 -29.84
CA SER A 254 1.74 -24.83 -31.04
C SER A 254 2.99 -24.84 -31.90
N TRP A 255 3.88 -23.87 -31.78
CA TRP A 255 5.03 -23.72 -32.66
C TRP A 255 6.36 -23.62 -31.90
N ASP A 256 7.19 -24.67 -31.94
CA ASP A 256 8.48 -24.78 -31.21
C ASP A 256 9.45 -23.63 -31.51
N LYS A 257 9.48 -23.08 -32.74
CA LYS A 257 10.34 -21.93 -33.04
C LYS A 257 9.84 -20.66 -32.37
N ALA A 258 8.53 -20.46 -32.29
CA ALA A 258 7.94 -19.35 -31.59
C ALA A 258 8.16 -19.50 -30.08
N GLU A 259 8.02 -20.70 -29.52
CA GLU A 259 8.34 -20.96 -28.09
C GLU A 259 9.79 -20.54 -27.78
N LYS A 260 10.76 -20.97 -28.61
CA LYS A 260 12.18 -20.59 -28.42
C LYS A 260 12.43 -19.09 -28.55
N PHE A 261 11.73 -18.40 -29.46
CA PHE A 261 11.80 -16.95 -29.63
C PHE A 261 11.27 -16.23 -28.37
N PHE A 262 10.09 -16.63 -27.91
CA PHE A 262 9.49 -16.08 -26.68
C PHE A 262 10.32 -16.40 -25.44
N ALA A 263 10.88 -17.63 -25.36
CA ALA A 263 11.76 -18.04 -24.27
C ALA A 263 12.99 -17.14 -24.16
N ARG A 264 13.66 -16.82 -25.25
CA ARG A 264 14.85 -15.95 -25.24
C ARG A 264 14.55 -14.50 -24.91
N ARG A 265 13.42 -13.96 -25.35
CA ARG A 265 13.13 -12.53 -25.29
C ARG A 265 12.20 -12.13 -24.13
N PHE A 266 11.27 -13.00 -23.73
CA PHE A 266 10.23 -12.69 -22.75
C PHE A 266 10.28 -13.55 -21.47
N PHE A 267 11.00 -14.67 -21.46
CA PHE A 267 11.30 -15.45 -20.26
C PHE A 267 12.61 -15.05 -19.57
N GLY A 268 13.44 -14.19 -20.22
CA GLY A 268 14.67 -13.62 -19.70
C GLY A 268 14.45 -12.47 -18.73
N SER A 269 15.16 -11.36 -18.91
CA SER A 269 15.21 -10.22 -17.96
C SER A 269 13.85 -9.60 -17.59
N PHE A 270 12.84 -9.68 -18.47
CA PHE A 270 11.49 -9.20 -18.17
C PHE A 270 10.50 -10.31 -17.77
N ALA A 271 10.84 -11.58 -17.95
CA ALA A 271 10.05 -12.78 -17.61
C ALA A 271 8.52 -12.56 -17.52
N VAL A 272 7.94 -12.14 -18.62
CA VAL A 272 6.49 -11.93 -18.75
C VAL A 272 5.72 -13.24 -18.51
N TYR A 273 6.31 -14.37 -18.92
CA TYR A 273 5.73 -15.71 -18.75
C TYR A 273 6.44 -16.48 -17.63
N LYS A 274 5.70 -17.30 -16.86
CA LYS A 274 6.28 -18.22 -15.86
C LYS A 274 6.86 -19.45 -16.56
N GLN A 275 7.90 -20.07 -16.03
CA GLN A 275 8.46 -21.29 -16.61
C GLN A 275 7.42 -22.42 -16.73
N LYS A 276 6.52 -22.56 -15.75
CA LYS A 276 5.42 -23.54 -15.77
C LYS A 276 4.36 -23.29 -16.85
N GLU A 277 4.31 -22.07 -17.41
CA GLU A 277 3.38 -21.68 -18.46
C GLU A 277 3.91 -21.98 -19.87
N ARG A 278 5.10 -22.56 -19.98
CA ARG A 278 5.80 -22.79 -21.25
C ARG A 278 4.97 -23.54 -22.29
N LYS A 279 4.21 -24.55 -21.84
CA LYS A 279 3.31 -25.36 -22.69
C LYS A 279 1.82 -25.24 -22.27
N ARG A 280 1.43 -24.12 -21.67
CA ARG A 280 0.07 -23.87 -21.20
C ARG A 280 -0.34 -22.43 -21.52
N ILE A 281 -1.63 -22.16 -21.46
CA ILE A 281 -2.18 -20.81 -21.49
C ILE A 281 -1.57 -19.99 -20.35
N SER A 282 -1.21 -18.73 -20.65
CA SER A 282 -0.59 -17.85 -19.66
C SER A 282 -1.58 -17.34 -18.62
N SER A 283 -1.09 -17.01 -17.43
CA SER A 283 -1.92 -16.35 -16.41
C SER A 283 -2.41 -14.96 -16.83
N ILE A 284 -1.82 -14.34 -17.85
CA ILE A 284 -2.32 -13.09 -18.45
C ILE A 284 -3.60 -13.37 -19.22
N THR A 285 -3.61 -14.41 -20.05
CA THR A 285 -4.80 -14.78 -20.83
C THR A 285 -5.94 -15.24 -19.93
N THR A 286 -5.67 -16.03 -18.88
CA THR A 286 -6.70 -16.42 -17.90
C THR A 286 -7.24 -15.23 -17.11
N PHE A 287 -6.40 -14.24 -16.80
CA PHE A 287 -6.84 -12.99 -16.18
C PHE A 287 -7.74 -12.18 -17.12
N LEU A 288 -7.35 -12.02 -18.39
CA LEU A 288 -8.16 -11.33 -19.40
C LEU A 288 -9.50 -12.04 -19.65
N MET A 289 -9.53 -13.38 -19.59
CA MET A 289 -10.79 -14.14 -19.59
C MET A 289 -11.67 -13.76 -18.41
N GLY A 290 -11.11 -13.69 -17.18
CA GLY A 290 -11.84 -13.27 -15.98
C GLY A 290 -12.43 -11.86 -16.12
N VAL A 291 -11.65 -10.91 -16.65
CA VAL A 291 -12.11 -9.54 -16.94
C VAL A 291 -13.23 -9.53 -17.95
N PHE A 292 -13.01 -10.16 -19.12
CA PHE A 292 -13.98 -10.19 -20.21
C PHE A 292 -15.32 -10.81 -19.79
N PHE A 293 -15.27 -11.98 -19.16
CA PHE A 293 -16.49 -12.65 -18.69
C PHE A 293 -17.18 -11.87 -17.57
N SER A 294 -16.43 -11.21 -16.68
CA SER A 294 -17.04 -10.34 -15.66
C SER A 294 -17.79 -9.17 -16.31
N PHE A 295 -17.23 -8.55 -17.34
CA PHE A 295 -17.90 -7.45 -18.08
C PHE A 295 -19.12 -7.92 -18.85
N LEU A 296 -19.07 -9.15 -19.37
CA LEU A 296 -20.17 -9.74 -20.14
C LEU A 296 -21.33 -10.16 -19.25
N LEU A 297 -21.03 -10.77 -18.10
CA LEU A 297 -22.03 -11.43 -17.25
C LEU A 297 -22.66 -10.51 -16.20
N PHE A 298 -21.89 -9.52 -15.69
CA PHE A 298 -22.31 -8.74 -14.52
C PHE A 298 -22.53 -7.27 -14.84
N PRO A 299 -23.35 -6.56 -14.05
CA PRO A 299 -23.42 -5.10 -14.05
C PRO A 299 -22.04 -4.48 -13.75
N ALA A 300 -21.81 -3.25 -14.22
CA ALA A 300 -20.49 -2.60 -14.12
C ALA A 300 -19.96 -2.55 -12.68
N THR A 301 -20.80 -2.21 -11.71
CA THR A 301 -20.41 -2.13 -10.29
C THR A 301 -20.00 -3.48 -9.70
N VAL A 302 -20.70 -4.55 -10.07
CA VAL A 302 -20.39 -5.93 -9.66
C VAL A 302 -19.08 -6.40 -10.31
N ALA A 303 -18.93 -6.17 -11.62
CA ALA A 303 -17.72 -6.53 -12.36
C ALA A 303 -16.47 -5.81 -11.81
N VAL A 304 -16.58 -4.51 -11.56
CA VAL A 304 -15.48 -3.71 -10.94
C VAL A 304 -15.10 -4.25 -9.57
N THR A 305 -16.11 -4.61 -8.76
CA THR A 305 -15.87 -5.14 -7.42
C THR A 305 -15.18 -6.49 -7.46
N SER A 306 -15.67 -7.41 -8.29
CA SER A 306 -15.11 -8.77 -8.39
C SER A 306 -13.68 -8.78 -8.93
N ILE A 307 -13.38 -7.92 -9.91
CA ILE A 307 -12.02 -7.76 -10.45
C ILE A 307 -11.12 -7.08 -9.42
N GLY A 308 -11.60 -6.07 -8.70
CA GLY A 308 -10.85 -5.43 -7.62
C GLY A 308 -10.48 -6.41 -6.51
N ILE A 309 -11.42 -7.26 -6.08
CA ILE A 309 -11.19 -8.36 -5.12
C ILE A 309 -10.08 -9.28 -5.62
N LEU A 310 -10.14 -9.72 -6.89
CA LEU A 310 -9.11 -10.57 -7.48
C LEU A 310 -7.73 -9.88 -7.49
N VAL A 311 -7.65 -8.66 -8.04
CA VAL A 311 -6.38 -7.95 -8.26
C VAL A 311 -5.64 -7.71 -6.96
N PHE A 312 -6.30 -7.08 -5.99
CA PHE A 312 -5.67 -6.72 -4.71
C PHE A 312 -5.57 -7.92 -3.77
N GLY A 313 -6.57 -8.82 -3.80
CA GLY A 313 -6.55 -10.06 -3.02
C GLY A 313 -5.36 -10.94 -3.37
N ASP A 314 -5.18 -11.29 -4.65
CA ASP A 314 -4.07 -12.13 -5.09
C ASP A 314 -2.70 -11.42 -4.94
N MET A 315 -2.66 -10.08 -5.07
CA MET A 315 -1.45 -9.31 -4.79
C MET A 315 -0.99 -9.50 -3.35
N LEU A 316 -1.88 -9.22 -2.39
CA LEU A 316 -1.54 -9.30 -0.98
C LEU A 316 -1.34 -10.74 -0.52
N ALA A 317 -2.15 -11.70 -1.01
CA ALA A 317 -1.99 -13.12 -0.75
C ALA A 317 -0.58 -13.63 -1.10
N LYS A 318 -0.06 -13.23 -2.26
CA LYS A 318 1.29 -13.62 -2.69
C LYS A 318 2.38 -13.01 -1.84
N ILE A 319 2.31 -11.69 -1.60
CA ILE A 319 3.31 -11.02 -0.78
C ILE A 319 3.34 -11.65 0.62
N VAL A 320 2.19 -11.77 1.27
CA VAL A 320 2.08 -12.31 2.63
C VAL A 320 2.43 -13.79 2.65
N GLY A 321 1.91 -14.58 1.71
CA GLY A 321 2.14 -16.03 1.66
C GLY A 321 3.60 -16.41 1.49
N ILE A 322 4.35 -15.66 0.66
CA ILE A 322 5.76 -15.94 0.40
C ILE A 322 6.65 -15.36 1.51
N SER A 323 6.38 -14.16 1.99
CA SER A 323 7.23 -13.48 2.97
C SER A 323 6.97 -13.92 4.41
N TYR A 324 5.74 -14.27 4.74
CA TYR A 324 5.28 -14.51 6.12
C TYR A 324 4.52 -15.82 6.31
N GLY A 325 4.30 -16.62 5.24
CA GLY A 325 3.59 -17.88 5.30
C GLY A 325 4.28 -18.91 6.19
N ARG A 326 3.57 -19.45 7.17
CA ARG A 326 4.05 -20.44 8.13
C ARG A 326 3.25 -21.72 8.07
N LYS A 327 1.92 -21.59 7.98
CA LYS A 327 1.00 -22.73 7.98
C LYS A 327 0.54 -23.02 6.56
N LYS A 328 0.85 -24.19 6.05
CA LYS A 328 0.36 -24.63 4.74
C LYS A 328 -1.14 -24.94 4.80
N LEU A 329 -1.86 -24.50 3.77
CA LEU A 329 -3.26 -24.76 3.54
C LEU A 329 -3.40 -25.17 2.06
N PHE A 330 -3.47 -26.48 1.79
CA PHE A 330 -3.34 -27.04 0.44
C PHE A 330 -2.04 -26.59 -0.26
N ASN A 331 -2.16 -25.97 -1.42
CA ASN A 331 -1.01 -25.44 -2.18
C ASN A 331 -0.63 -23.99 -1.78
N LYS A 332 -1.29 -23.43 -0.77
CA LYS A 332 -1.13 -22.03 -0.33
C LYS A 332 -0.76 -21.98 1.16
N THR A 333 -0.85 -20.80 1.75
CA THR A 333 -0.60 -20.60 3.18
C THR A 333 -1.78 -19.88 3.83
N LEU A 334 -2.05 -20.21 5.09
CA LEU A 334 -3.11 -19.57 5.86
C LEU A 334 -2.92 -18.05 5.92
N GLU A 335 -1.69 -17.60 6.15
CA GLU A 335 -1.34 -16.19 6.20
C GLU A 335 -1.58 -15.50 4.85
N GLY A 336 -1.24 -16.18 3.74
CA GLY A 336 -1.54 -15.70 2.39
C GLY A 336 -3.03 -15.51 2.16
N SER A 337 -3.86 -16.50 2.56
CA SER A 337 -5.31 -16.42 2.41
C SER A 337 -5.95 -15.35 3.31
N LEU A 338 -5.41 -15.15 4.53
CA LEU A 338 -5.81 -14.01 5.36
C LEU A 338 -5.42 -12.67 4.72
N GLY A 339 -4.25 -12.60 4.06
CA GLY A 339 -3.86 -11.45 3.25
C GLY A 339 -4.84 -11.19 2.12
N PHE A 340 -5.27 -12.25 1.40
CA PHE A 340 -6.31 -12.14 0.37
C PHE A 340 -7.58 -11.52 0.93
N LEU A 341 -8.13 -12.10 2.00
CA LEU A 341 -9.36 -11.63 2.63
C LEU A 341 -9.25 -10.18 3.09
N THR A 342 -8.11 -9.81 3.67
CA THR A 342 -7.87 -8.45 4.15
C THR A 342 -7.92 -7.43 3.01
N ALA A 343 -7.24 -7.70 1.90
CA ALA A 343 -7.26 -6.82 0.74
C ALA A 343 -8.64 -6.79 0.07
N ALA A 344 -9.29 -7.92 -0.06
CA ALA A 344 -10.63 -8.03 -0.62
C ALA A 344 -11.67 -7.26 0.22
N ALA A 345 -11.58 -7.33 1.55
CA ALA A 345 -12.43 -6.56 2.46
C ALA A 345 -12.16 -5.04 2.35
N ALA A 346 -10.88 -4.64 2.19
CA ALA A 346 -10.51 -3.25 1.97
C ALA A 346 -11.09 -2.71 0.66
N VAL A 347 -10.99 -3.45 -0.43
CA VAL A 347 -11.62 -3.10 -1.72
C VAL A 347 -13.14 -2.98 -1.57
N SER A 348 -13.79 -3.95 -0.93
CA SER A 348 -15.23 -3.93 -0.67
C SER A 348 -15.65 -2.68 0.11
N TYR A 349 -14.88 -2.31 1.13
CA TYR A 349 -15.13 -1.11 1.92
C TYR A 349 -14.96 0.18 1.11
N LEU A 350 -13.83 0.32 0.41
CA LEU A 350 -13.55 1.51 -0.41
C LEU A 350 -14.60 1.71 -1.52
N LEU A 351 -14.99 0.62 -2.21
CA LEU A 351 -16.03 0.71 -3.25
C LEU A 351 -17.41 1.01 -2.67
N SER A 352 -17.71 0.56 -1.46
CA SER A 352 -18.96 0.91 -0.78
C SER A 352 -19.01 2.39 -0.37
N MET A 353 -17.86 2.97 -0.01
CA MET A 353 -17.75 4.41 0.27
C MET A 353 -17.98 5.27 -0.97
N LEU A 354 -17.60 4.76 -2.14
CA LEU A 354 -17.87 5.39 -3.44
C LEU A 354 -19.34 5.22 -3.88
N GLY A 355 -20.15 4.49 -3.10
CA GLY A 355 -21.55 4.21 -3.43
C GLY A 355 -21.74 3.22 -4.58
N LEU A 356 -20.69 2.52 -5.00
CA LEU A 356 -20.75 1.58 -6.11
C LEU A 356 -21.43 0.26 -5.71
N VAL A 357 -21.24 -0.18 -4.47
CA VAL A 357 -21.81 -1.44 -3.94
C VAL A 357 -22.15 -1.30 -2.45
N SER A 358 -23.03 -2.16 -1.93
CA SER A 358 -23.25 -2.25 -0.48
C SER A 358 -22.12 -3.04 0.18
N PHE A 359 -21.61 -2.55 1.33
CA PHE A 359 -20.45 -3.15 2.00
C PHE A 359 -20.67 -4.62 2.37
N PHE A 360 -21.77 -4.95 3.06
CA PHE A 360 -21.99 -6.29 3.58
C PHE A 360 -22.11 -7.37 2.48
N PRO A 361 -22.87 -7.18 1.38
CA PRO A 361 -22.84 -8.09 0.25
C PRO A 361 -21.46 -8.28 -0.38
N SER A 362 -20.73 -7.19 -0.58
CA SER A 362 -19.40 -7.27 -1.17
C SER A 362 -18.37 -7.93 -0.24
N LEU A 363 -18.51 -7.79 1.08
CA LEU A 363 -17.70 -8.52 2.07
C LEU A 363 -17.98 -10.02 2.02
N LEU A 364 -19.24 -10.45 1.85
CA LEU A 364 -19.58 -11.87 1.66
C LEU A 364 -18.99 -12.41 0.35
N ALA A 365 -19.03 -11.62 -0.72
CA ALA A 365 -18.38 -11.98 -1.98
C ALA A 365 -16.85 -12.09 -1.83
N ALA A 366 -16.22 -11.20 -1.05
CA ALA A 366 -14.80 -11.28 -0.71
C ALA A 366 -14.43 -12.54 0.09
N ALA A 367 -15.28 -12.94 1.04
CA ALA A 367 -15.10 -14.17 1.79
C ALA A 367 -15.23 -15.42 0.88
N ALA A 368 -16.22 -15.45 -0.01
CA ALA A 368 -16.37 -16.52 -1.00
C ALA A 368 -15.18 -16.58 -1.97
N ALA A 369 -14.72 -15.42 -2.46
CA ALA A 369 -13.53 -15.32 -3.28
C ALA A 369 -12.29 -15.91 -2.59
N THR A 370 -12.13 -15.64 -1.27
CA THR A 370 -11.03 -16.19 -0.46
C THR A 370 -11.10 -17.70 -0.38
N VAL A 371 -12.31 -18.28 -0.19
CA VAL A 371 -12.50 -19.73 -0.18
C VAL A 371 -12.14 -20.35 -1.54
N VAL A 372 -12.58 -19.74 -2.63
CA VAL A 372 -12.25 -20.19 -3.99
C VAL A 372 -10.73 -20.14 -4.25
N GLU A 373 -10.06 -19.08 -3.78
CA GLU A 373 -8.61 -18.90 -3.92
C GLU A 373 -7.83 -19.99 -3.17
N VAL A 374 -8.32 -20.44 -2.01
CA VAL A 374 -7.68 -21.47 -1.16
C VAL A 374 -7.85 -22.87 -1.74
N LEU A 375 -9.02 -23.17 -2.28
CA LEU A 375 -9.35 -24.52 -2.74
C LEU A 375 -8.58 -24.90 -4.00
N PRO A 376 -8.12 -26.15 -4.11
CA PRO A 376 -7.36 -26.62 -5.28
C PRO A 376 -8.31 -26.92 -6.47
N PHE A 377 -9.00 -25.90 -6.97
CA PHE A 377 -9.84 -26.06 -8.16
C PHE A 377 -8.99 -26.29 -9.41
N PRO A 378 -9.50 -27.05 -10.39
CA PRO A 378 -8.82 -27.27 -11.68
C PRO A 378 -8.81 -26.02 -12.56
N ILE A 379 -9.63 -24.99 -12.23
CA ILE A 379 -9.75 -23.73 -12.95
C ILE A 379 -8.83 -22.70 -12.32
N ASP A 380 -8.16 -21.91 -13.15
CA ASP A 380 -7.24 -20.86 -12.69
C ASP A 380 -7.97 -19.79 -11.86
N ASP A 381 -7.36 -19.37 -10.75
CA ASP A 381 -7.92 -18.38 -9.80
C ASP A 381 -8.28 -17.05 -10.50
N ASN A 382 -7.51 -16.66 -11.53
CA ASN A 382 -7.77 -15.45 -12.29
C ASN A 382 -9.12 -15.46 -13.04
N LEU A 383 -9.70 -16.64 -13.27
CA LEU A 383 -11.03 -16.82 -13.86
C LEU A 383 -12.08 -17.13 -12.80
N SER A 384 -11.80 -18.10 -11.90
CA SER A 384 -12.80 -18.57 -10.94
C SER A 384 -13.16 -17.54 -9.88
N VAL A 385 -12.20 -16.80 -9.36
CA VAL A 385 -12.42 -15.79 -8.31
C VAL A 385 -13.37 -14.69 -8.75
N PRO A 386 -13.16 -13.96 -9.88
CA PRO A 386 -14.07 -12.88 -10.25
C PRO A 386 -15.45 -13.38 -10.65
N ILE A 387 -15.56 -14.57 -11.23
CA ILE A 387 -16.87 -15.14 -11.62
C ILE A 387 -17.67 -15.52 -10.37
N VAL A 388 -17.07 -16.21 -9.41
CA VAL A 388 -17.79 -16.65 -8.19
C VAL A 388 -18.15 -15.46 -7.31
N SER A 389 -17.20 -14.52 -7.10
CA SER A 389 -17.49 -13.34 -6.29
C SER A 389 -18.52 -12.42 -6.96
N GLY A 390 -18.45 -12.26 -8.28
CA GLY A 390 -19.43 -11.50 -9.05
C GLY A 390 -20.83 -12.14 -9.00
N ALA A 391 -20.93 -13.44 -9.23
CA ALA A 391 -22.20 -14.16 -9.19
C ALA A 391 -22.86 -14.10 -7.80
N LEU A 392 -22.06 -14.27 -6.73
CA LEU A 392 -22.59 -14.19 -5.37
C LEU A 392 -23.05 -12.78 -5.04
N LEU A 393 -22.27 -11.76 -5.42
CA LEU A 393 -22.62 -10.35 -5.19
C LEU A 393 -23.92 -9.98 -5.92
N GLU A 394 -24.05 -10.38 -7.19
CA GLU A 394 -25.25 -10.17 -8.00
C GLU A 394 -26.47 -10.86 -7.37
N LEU A 395 -26.32 -12.15 -6.99
CA LEU A 395 -27.39 -12.91 -6.36
C LEU A 395 -27.90 -12.22 -5.08
N ILE A 396 -26.99 -11.75 -4.22
CA ILE A 396 -27.38 -11.07 -2.98
C ILE A 396 -28.07 -9.73 -3.28
N GLN A 397 -27.64 -9.01 -4.32
CA GLN A 397 -28.29 -7.76 -4.73
C GLN A 397 -29.69 -8.01 -5.33
N PHE A 398 -29.86 -9.10 -6.06
CA PHE A 398 -31.15 -9.50 -6.64
C PHE A 398 -32.17 -9.90 -5.57
N LEU A 399 -31.72 -10.53 -4.47
CA LEU A 399 -32.58 -10.98 -3.36
C LEU A 399 -33.00 -9.86 -2.39
N ARG A 400 -32.48 -8.64 -2.58
CA ARG A 400 -32.85 -7.44 -1.78
C ARG A 400 -33.85 -6.57 -2.49
#